data_e36e8c5fb42c7f148b87092c70dde39a
#
_entry.id   e36e8c5fb42c7f148b87092c70dde39a
#
_cell.length_a   1.000
_cell.length_b   1.000
_cell.length_c   1.000
_cell.angle_alpha   90.00
_cell.angle_beta   90.00
_cell.angle_gamma   90.00
#
_symmetry.space_group_name_H-M   'P 1'
#
loop_
_entity.id
_entity.type
_entity.pdbx_description
1 polymer ?
#
loop_
_entity_poly.entity_id
_entity_poly.type
_entity_poly.pdbx_seq_one_letter_code
_entity_poly.pdbx_strand_id
1 'polypeptide(L)'
;MNIPNALTLARIILVPLIVWLIITHEMAAAFVLFLLAGVSDAADGYLAKRFSWHTELGAYLDPIADKVLLVSIYLTLGFTNHLPVWLVIAVASRDLLIIGAFILSWILSRPITVSPLLVSKANTLAQLVLASLVLAELGLGLGLEPFVTICVWITGALTILSATVYFWVWLKHMASYEPQPAPLLAHKSCPEPINTGANSQVRTS
;
A
#
# COMPACT_ATOMS: atom_id res chain seq x y z
N MET A 1 -13.03 15.17 -14.82
CA MET A 1 -12.67 13.88 -14.20
C MET A 1 -11.51 13.34 -15.01
N ASN A 2 -10.33 13.21 -14.41
CA ASN A 2 -9.16 12.67 -15.13
C ASN A 2 -9.34 11.16 -15.26
N ILE A 3 -8.97 10.61 -16.42
CA ILE A 3 -9.13 9.18 -16.78
C ILE A 3 -8.66 8.23 -15.66
N PRO A 4 -7.49 8.44 -14.98
CA PRO A 4 -7.03 7.58 -13.89
C PRO A 4 -8.04 7.50 -12.72
N ASN A 5 -8.62 8.64 -12.33
CA ASN A 5 -9.55 8.71 -11.20
C ASN A 5 -10.88 7.97 -11.48
N ALA A 6 -11.32 7.95 -12.75
CA ALA A 6 -12.52 7.23 -13.17
C ALA A 6 -12.31 5.70 -13.10
N LEU A 7 -11.10 5.22 -13.41
CA LEU A 7 -10.77 3.79 -13.38
C LEU A 7 -10.60 3.26 -11.95
N THR A 8 -9.98 4.05 -11.06
CA THR A 8 -9.94 3.70 -9.64
C THR A 8 -11.34 3.62 -9.04
N LEU A 9 -12.24 4.56 -9.40
CA LEU A 9 -13.63 4.54 -8.96
C LEU A 9 -14.38 3.33 -9.52
N ALA A 10 -14.17 3.02 -10.80
CA ALA A 10 -14.75 1.82 -11.43
C ALA A 10 -14.30 0.53 -10.71
N ARG A 11 -13.02 0.44 -10.32
CA ARG A 11 -12.49 -0.70 -9.54
C ARG A 11 -13.18 -0.82 -8.19
N ILE A 12 -13.39 0.27 -7.46
CA ILE A 12 -14.11 0.26 -6.18
C ILE A 12 -15.56 -0.24 -6.37
N ILE A 13 -16.21 0.13 -7.47
CA ILE A 13 -17.56 -0.35 -7.81
C ILE A 13 -17.54 -1.83 -8.23
N LEU A 14 -16.47 -2.30 -8.87
CA LEU A 14 -16.31 -3.70 -9.27
C LEU A 14 -16.13 -4.65 -8.06
N VAL A 15 -15.56 -4.17 -6.94
CA VAL A 15 -15.37 -5.00 -5.73
C VAL A 15 -16.68 -5.65 -5.26
N PRO A 16 -17.76 -4.92 -4.94
CA PRO A 16 -19.01 -5.53 -4.48
C PRO A 16 -19.64 -6.43 -5.55
N LEU A 17 -19.46 -6.12 -6.83
CA LEU A 17 -19.96 -6.96 -7.93
C LEU A 17 -19.24 -8.31 -7.99
N ILE A 18 -17.89 -8.31 -7.88
CA ILE A 18 -17.10 -9.54 -7.86
C ILE A 18 -17.45 -10.39 -6.63
N VAL A 19 -17.55 -9.76 -5.45
CA VAL A 19 -17.96 -10.42 -4.21
C VAL A 19 -19.34 -11.08 -4.37
N TRP A 20 -20.31 -10.36 -4.96
CA TRP A 20 -21.64 -10.89 -5.22
C TRP A 20 -21.62 -12.10 -6.15
N LEU A 21 -20.83 -12.04 -7.24
CA LEU A 21 -20.68 -13.17 -8.19
C LEU A 21 -20.04 -14.39 -7.52
N ILE A 22 -19.07 -14.22 -6.63
CA ILE A 22 -18.49 -15.35 -5.89
C ILE A 22 -19.53 -15.98 -4.95
N ILE A 23 -20.32 -15.16 -4.24
CA ILE A 23 -21.36 -15.65 -3.33
C ILE A 23 -22.49 -16.37 -4.10
N THR A 24 -22.83 -15.92 -5.30
CA THR A 24 -23.83 -16.55 -6.16
C THR A 24 -23.30 -17.74 -6.98
N HIS A 25 -22.03 -18.13 -6.74
CA HIS A 25 -21.35 -19.23 -7.45
C HIS A 25 -21.14 -19.00 -8.95
N GLU A 26 -21.22 -17.77 -9.42
CA GLU A 26 -20.90 -17.37 -10.81
C GLU A 26 -19.39 -17.14 -10.96
N MET A 27 -18.61 -18.19 -10.71
CA MET A 27 -17.13 -18.09 -10.60
C MET A 27 -16.47 -17.69 -11.91
N ALA A 28 -17.00 -18.11 -13.06
CA ALA A 28 -16.46 -17.75 -14.38
C ALA A 28 -16.58 -16.23 -14.64
N ALA A 29 -17.74 -15.64 -14.30
CA ALA A 29 -17.95 -14.20 -14.43
C ALA A 29 -17.06 -13.42 -13.44
N ALA A 30 -16.93 -13.91 -12.20
CA ALA A 30 -16.03 -13.32 -11.20
C ALA A 30 -14.58 -13.34 -11.68
N PHE A 31 -14.11 -14.43 -12.27
CA PHE A 31 -12.77 -14.56 -12.85
C PHE A 31 -12.53 -13.54 -13.96
N VAL A 32 -13.45 -13.44 -14.92
CA VAL A 32 -13.32 -12.50 -16.05
C VAL A 32 -13.28 -11.05 -15.55
N LEU A 33 -14.16 -10.67 -14.62
CA LEU A 33 -14.17 -9.32 -14.06
C LEU A 33 -12.91 -9.02 -13.24
N PHE A 34 -12.39 -9.99 -12.49
CA PHE A 34 -11.15 -9.86 -11.76
C PHE A 34 -9.96 -9.64 -12.70
N LEU A 35 -9.86 -10.42 -13.78
CA LEU A 35 -8.83 -10.23 -14.80
C LEU A 35 -8.94 -8.85 -15.48
N LEU A 36 -10.15 -8.44 -15.84
CA LEU A 36 -10.38 -7.13 -16.45
C LEU A 36 -9.96 -6.00 -15.50
N ALA A 37 -10.28 -6.09 -14.21
CA ALA A 37 -9.83 -5.13 -13.21
C ALA A 37 -8.31 -5.07 -13.11
N GLY A 38 -7.63 -6.22 -13.06
CA GLY A 38 -6.16 -6.30 -12.97
C GLY A 38 -5.45 -5.81 -14.23
N VAL A 39 -5.97 -6.14 -15.42
CA VAL A 39 -5.41 -5.67 -16.70
C VAL A 39 -5.60 -4.16 -16.85
N SER A 40 -6.78 -3.64 -16.47
CA SER A 40 -7.05 -2.21 -16.49
C SER A 40 -6.08 -1.46 -15.59
N ASP A 41 -5.82 -1.95 -14.37
CA ASP A 41 -4.85 -1.37 -13.44
C ASP A 41 -3.43 -1.35 -14.02
N ALA A 42 -2.99 -2.48 -14.59
CA ALA A 42 -1.66 -2.56 -15.21
C ALA A 42 -1.54 -1.59 -16.42
N ALA A 43 -2.59 -1.47 -17.21
CA ALA A 43 -2.63 -0.55 -18.34
C ALA A 43 -2.58 0.91 -17.89
N ASP A 44 -3.34 1.27 -16.86
CA ASP A 44 -3.38 2.63 -16.33
C ASP A 44 -2.06 3.01 -15.66
N GLY A 45 -1.48 2.13 -14.87
CA GLY A 45 -0.16 2.33 -14.27
C GLY A 45 0.92 2.54 -15.34
N TYR A 46 0.83 1.87 -16.49
CA TYR A 46 1.73 2.08 -17.63
C TYR A 46 1.49 3.42 -18.33
N LEU A 47 0.22 3.76 -18.63
CA LEU A 47 -0.16 5.01 -19.28
C LEU A 47 0.17 6.23 -18.40
N ALA A 48 -0.15 6.18 -17.11
CA ALA A 48 0.14 7.26 -16.17
C ALA A 48 1.64 7.58 -16.11
N LYS A 49 2.50 6.55 -16.12
CA LYS A 49 3.97 6.72 -16.18
C LYS A 49 4.43 7.34 -17.50
N ARG A 50 3.82 6.96 -18.62
CA ARG A 50 4.22 7.45 -19.95
C ARG A 50 3.78 8.88 -20.23
N PHE A 51 2.62 9.29 -19.71
CA PHE A 51 2.02 10.59 -19.99
C PHE A 51 2.10 11.59 -18.84
N SER A 52 2.75 11.24 -17.72
CA SER A 52 2.88 12.08 -16.52
C SER A 52 1.53 12.61 -15.97
N TRP A 53 0.45 11.84 -16.14
CA TRP A 53 -0.90 12.17 -15.68
C TRP A 53 -1.15 11.75 -14.23
N HIS A 54 -0.20 12.02 -13.35
CA HIS A 54 -0.35 11.73 -11.93
C HIS A 54 -1.22 12.80 -11.27
N THR A 55 -2.34 12.36 -10.70
CA THR A 55 -3.11 13.19 -9.76
C THR A 55 -2.72 12.81 -8.33
N GLU A 56 -2.55 13.78 -7.44
CA GLU A 56 -2.23 13.50 -6.03
C GLU A 56 -3.26 12.56 -5.38
N LEU A 57 -4.55 12.75 -5.69
CA LEU A 57 -5.63 11.88 -5.21
C LEU A 57 -5.53 10.44 -5.75
N GLY A 58 -5.22 10.26 -7.04
CA GLY A 58 -5.08 8.94 -7.65
C GLY A 58 -3.94 8.16 -7.02
N ALA A 59 -2.80 8.79 -6.78
CA ALA A 59 -1.63 8.15 -6.17
C ALA A 59 -1.90 7.55 -4.78
N TYR A 60 -2.87 8.07 -4.02
CA TYR A 60 -3.31 7.52 -2.73
C TYR A 60 -4.46 6.53 -2.87
N LEU A 61 -5.38 6.75 -3.80
CA LEU A 61 -6.57 5.90 -3.97
C LEU A 61 -6.24 4.56 -4.63
N ASP A 62 -5.29 4.51 -5.58
CA ASP A 62 -4.93 3.28 -6.30
C ASP A 62 -4.44 2.16 -5.36
N PRO A 63 -3.45 2.38 -4.46
CA PRO A 63 -3.02 1.32 -3.54
C PRO A 63 -4.12 0.86 -2.57
N ILE A 64 -5.06 1.74 -2.22
CA ILE A 64 -6.17 1.41 -1.34
C ILE A 64 -7.19 0.55 -2.09
N ALA A 65 -7.55 0.94 -3.32
CA ALA A 65 -8.50 0.19 -4.14
C ALA A 65 -8.02 -1.24 -4.43
N ASP A 66 -6.72 -1.41 -4.74
CA ASP A 66 -6.10 -2.71 -4.96
C ASP A 66 -6.14 -3.59 -3.70
N LYS A 67 -5.84 -3.01 -2.56
CA LYS A 67 -5.92 -3.71 -1.27
C LYS A 67 -7.35 -4.12 -0.94
N VAL A 68 -8.33 -3.23 -1.11
CA VAL A 68 -9.75 -3.53 -0.87
C VAL A 68 -10.21 -4.65 -1.78
N LEU A 69 -9.84 -4.64 -3.07
CA LEU A 69 -10.18 -5.71 -4.02
C LEU A 69 -9.64 -7.07 -3.56
N LEU A 70 -8.33 -7.17 -3.31
CA LEU A 70 -7.69 -8.43 -2.90
C LEU A 70 -8.25 -8.94 -1.57
N VAL A 71 -8.33 -8.09 -0.54
CA VAL A 71 -8.83 -8.49 0.78
C VAL A 71 -10.27 -8.98 0.67
N SER A 72 -11.14 -8.28 -0.08
CA SER A 72 -12.54 -8.68 -0.26
C SER A 72 -12.66 -10.05 -0.92
N ILE A 73 -11.87 -10.33 -1.97
CA ILE A 73 -11.86 -11.63 -2.65
C ILE A 73 -11.36 -12.72 -1.73
N TYR A 74 -10.26 -12.50 -1.00
CA TYR A 74 -9.71 -13.48 -0.06
C TYR A 74 -10.69 -13.81 1.08
N LEU A 75 -11.34 -12.79 1.65
CA LEU A 75 -12.37 -12.98 2.67
C LEU A 75 -13.54 -13.78 2.10
N THR A 76 -14.03 -13.44 0.92
CA THR A 76 -15.17 -14.14 0.31
C THR A 76 -14.84 -15.58 -0.04
N LEU A 77 -13.67 -15.86 -0.64
CA LEU A 77 -13.20 -17.21 -0.93
C LEU A 77 -12.94 -18.04 0.34
N GLY A 78 -12.51 -17.37 1.43
CA GLY A 78 -12.37 -18.01 2.72
C GLY A 78 -13.74 -18.36 3.35
N PHE A 79 -14.70 -17.46 3.30
CA PHE A 79 -16.07 -17.72 3.78
C PHE A 79 -16.79 -18.80 2.99
N THR A 80 -16.54 -18.91 1.69
CA THR A 80 -17.09 -19.96 0.83
C THR A 80 -16.28 -21.26 0.86
N ASN A 81 -15.28 -21.39 1.76
CA ASN A 81 -14.40 -22.56 1.94
C ASN A 81 -13.58 -22.95 0.69
N HIS A 82 -13.35 -22.05 -0.24
CA HIS A 82 -12.49 -22.27 -1.41
C HIS A 82 -11.02 -21.96 -1.13
N LEU A 83 -10.73 -21.17 -0.07
CA LEU A 83 -9.40 -20.94 0.44
C LEU A 83 -9.30 -21.36 1.92
N PRO A 84 -8.15 -21.87 2.36
CA PRO A 84 -7.96 -22.22 3.77
C PRO A 84 -7.98 -20.97 4.65
N VAL A 85 -8.78 -21.01 5.72
CA VAL A 85 -9.00 -19.87 6.63
C VAL A 85 -7.70 -19.33 7.23
N TRP A 86 -6.73 -20.20 7.52
CA TRP A 86 -5.42 -19.78 8.05
C TRP A 86 -4.69 -18.82 7.10
N LEU A 87 -4.78 -19.05 5.77
CA LEU A 87 -4.17 -18.17 4.77
C LEU A 87 -4.85 -16.79 4.73
N VAL A 88 -6.19 -16.78 4.77
CA VAL A 88 -6.98 -15.54 4.81
C VAL A 88 -6.62 -14.71 6.03
N ILE A 89 -6.53 -15.35 7.21
CA ILE A 89 -6.10 -14.68 8.45
C ILE A 89 -4.67 -14.16 8.32
N ALA A 90 -3.75 -14.95 7.77
CA ALA A 90 -2.35 -14.54 7.60
C ALA A 90 -2.23 -13.32 6.68
N VAL A 91 -2.94 -13.31 5.54
CA VAL A 91 -2.96 -12.19 4.58
C VAL A 91 -3.55 -10.94 5.23
N ALA A 92 -4.73 -11.06 5.85
CA ALA A 92 -5.40 -9.92 6.48
C ALA A 92 -4.58 -9.34 7.65
N SER A 93 -4.04 -10.20 8.53
CA SER A 93 -3.22 -9.76 9.67
C SER A 93 -1.94 -9.06 9.23
N ARG A 94 -1.27 -9.57 8.18
CA ARG A 94 -0.08 -8.92 7.61
C ARG A 94 -0.41 -7.54 7.06
N ASP A 95 -1.51 -7.38 6.31
CA ASP A 95 -1.89 -6.09 5.75
C ASP A 95 -2.27 -5.08 6.85
N LEU A 96 -3.01 -5.52 7.87
CA LEU A 96 -3.32 -4.71 9.06
C LEU A 96 -2.05 -4.33 9.84
N LEU A 97 -1.08 -5.23 9.97
CA LEU A 97 0.19 -4.96 10.64
C LEU A 97 0.97 -3.85 9.93
N ILE A 98 1.04 -3.88 8.60
CA ILE A 98 1.75 -2.85 7.82
C ILE A 98 1.05 -1.49 7.96
N ILE A 99 -0.28 -1.46 7.82
CA ILE A 99 -1.07 -0.22 7.95
C ILE A 99 -0.96 0.31 9.39
N GLY A 100 -1.09 -0.57 10.39
CA GLY A 100 -0.98 -0.21 11.80
C GLY A 100 0.41 0.33 12.16
N ALA A 101 1.48 -0.30 11.68
CA ALA A 101 2.85 0.17 11.88
C ALA A 101 3.07 1.56 11.24
N PHE A 102 2.49 1.81 10.06
CA PHE A 102 2.57 3.12 9.41
C PHE A 102 1.84 4.20 10.20
N ILE A 103 0.58 3.93 10.60
CA ILE A 103 -0.24 4.87 11.40
C ILE A 103 0.44 5.16 12.75
N LEU A 104 0.92 4.12 13.44
CA LEU A 104 1.58 4.27 14.74
C LEU A 104 2.87 5.10 14.62
N SER A 105 3.65 4.88 13.58
CA SER A 105 4.86 5.68 13.31
C SER A 105 4.53 7.15 13.04
N TRP A 106 3.42 7.40 12.36
CA TRP A 106 2.97 8.77 12.10
C TRP A 106 2.49 9.48 13.37
N ILE A 107 1.69 8.79 14.21
CA ILE A 107 1.21 9.32 15.51
C ILE A 107 2.38 9.63 16.46
N LEU A 108 3.40 8.76 16.45
CA LEU A 108 4.60 8.96 17.28
C LEU A 108 5.57 10.02 16.72
N SER A 109 5.19 10.73 15.64
CA SER A 109 6.04 11.72 14.95
C SER A 109 7.39 11.13 14.50
N ARG A 110 7.41 9.85 14.16
CA ARG A 110 8.59 9.09 13.69
C ARG A 110 8.33 8.53 12.31
N PRO A 111 8.24 9.37 11.26
CA PRO A 111 7.90 8.90 9.93
C PRO A 111 8.94 7.90 9.43
N ILE A 112 8.48 6.71 9.07
CA ILE A 112 9.31 5.69 8.44
C ILE A 112 9.29 5.95 6.94
N THR A 113 10.45 6.17 6.35
CA THR A 113 10.62 6.05 4.89
C THR A 113 10.68 4.56 4.55
N VAL A 114 9.50 3.93 4.43
CA VAL A 114 9.42 2.53 4.05
C VAL A 114 9.73 2.43 2.57
N SER A 115 10.97 2.11 2.24
CA SER A 115 11.26 1.64 0.89
C SER A 115 10.48 0.34 0.67
N PRO A 116 9.68 0.21 -0.41
CA PRO A 116 8.89 -0.98 -0.64
C PRO A 116 9.83 -2.18 -0.79
N LEU A 117 9.83 -3.05 0.21
CA LEU A 117 10.65 -4.26 0.21
C LEU A 117 10.23 -5.15 -0.98
N LEU A 118 11.19 -5.68 -1.71
CA LEU A 118 10.94 -6.60 -2.83
C LEU A 118 10.04 -7.78 -2.41
N VAL A 119 10.22 -8.25 -1.16
CA VAL A 119 9.40 -9.31 -0.56
C VAL A 119 7.91 -8.93 -0.52
N SER A 120 7.58 -7.67 -0.21
CA SER A 120 6.19 -7.20 -0.19
C SER A 120 5.56 -7.19 -1.58
N LYS A 121 6.31 -6.78 -2.59
CA LYS A 121 5.84 -6.81 -3.99
C LYS A 121 5.63 -8.24 -4.48
N ALA A 122 6.59 -9.13 -4.19
CA ALA A 122 6.46 -10.55 -4.52
C ALA A 122 5.26 -11.19 -3.84
N ASN A 123 5.00 -10.87 -2.56
CA ASN A 123 3.83 -11.37 -1.85
C ASN A 123 2.52 -10.90 -2.47
N THR A 124 2.38 -9.61 -2.83
CA THR A 124 1.17 -9.10 -3.48
C THR A 124 0.96 -9.76 -4.85
N LEU A 125 2.03 -9.97 -5.62
CA LEU A 125 1.96 -10.69 -6.89
C LEU A 125 1.51 -12.14 -6.69
N ALA A 126 2.07 -12.85 -5.69
CA ALA A 126 1.66 -14.21 -5.36
C ALA A 126 0.18 -14.29 -4.96
N GLN A 127 -0.30 -13.31 -4.19
CA GLN A 127 -1.73 -13.20 -3.83
C GLN A 127 -2.61 -13.01 -5.06
N LEU A 128 -2.22 -12.13 -6.01
CA LEU A 128 -2.93 -11.91 -7.27
C LEU A 128 -3.01 -13.18 -8.12
N VAL A 129 -1.88 -13.87 -8.26
CA VAL A 129 -1.78 -15.13 -9.01
C VAL A 129 -2.65 -16.20 -8.36
N LEU A 130 -2.61 -16.36 -7.05
CA LEU A 130 -3.42 -17.34 -6.33
C LEU A 130 -4.92 -17.06 -6.50
N ALA A 131 -5.37 -15.80 -6.32
CA ALA A 131 -6.77 -15.43 -6.52
C ALA A 131 -7.23 -15.74 -7.96
N SER A 132 -6.39 -15.42 -8.97
CA SER A 132 -6.66 -15.74 -10.37
C SER A 132 -6.79 -17.25 -10.61
N LEU A 133 -5.87 -18.05 -10.05
CA LEU A 133 -5.88 -19.51 -10.20
C LEU A 133 -7.11 -20.15 -9.54
N VAL A 134 -7.47 -19.71 -8.34
CA VAL A 134 -8.65 -20.23 -7.64
C VAL A 134 -9.92 -19.91 -8.40
N LEU A 135 -10.08 -18.66 -8.85
CA LEU A 135 -11.26 -18.26 -9.63
C LEU A 135 -11.32 -18.96 -11.01
N ALA A 136 -10.17 -19.17 -11.66
CA ALA A 136 -10.08 -19.89 -12.92
C ALA A 136 -10.46 -21.36 -12.74
N GLU A 137 -9.96 -22.02 -11.69
CA GLU A 137 -10.28 -23.41 -11.39
C GLU A 137 -11.78 -23.58 -11.14
N LEU A 138 -12.34 -22.74 -10.25
CA LEU A 138 -13.75 -22.81 -9.88
C LEU A 138 -14.69 -22.40 -11.02
N GLY A 139 -14.26 -21.48 -11.90
CA GLY A 139 -15.09 -20.97 -12.99
C GLY A 139 -14.99 -21.78 -14.30
N LEU A 140 -13.83 -22.34 -14.59
CA LEU A 140 -13.54 -22.99 -15.85
C LEU A 140 -13.29 -24.50 -15.72
N GLY A 141 -13.08 -25.02 -14.51
CA GLY A 141 -12.85 -26.45 -14.27
C GLY A 141 -11.61 -27.01 -14.98
N LEU A 142 -10.50 -26.28 -14.91
CA LEU A 142 -9.27 -26.58 -15.68
C LEU A 142 -8.43 -27.71 -15.08
N GLY A 143 -8.80 -28.27 -13.91
CA GLY A 143 -8.01 -29.29 -13.21
C GLY A 143 -6.72 -28.75 -12.62
N LEU A 144 -6.71 -27.47 -12.20
CA LEU A 144 -5.53 -26.79 -11.64
C LEU A 144 -5.38 -26.97 -10.12
N GLU A 145 -6.18 -27.83 -9.49
CA GLU A 145 -6.15 -28.05 -8.02
C GLU A 145 -4.74 -28.25 -7.44
N PRO A 146 -3.83 -29.06 -8.08
CA PRO A 146 -2.47 -29.22 -7.55
C PRO A 146 -1.68 -27.91 -7.57
N PHE A 147 -1.86 -27.08 -8.61
CA PHE A 147 -1.20 -25.78 -8.73
C PHE A 147 -1.74 -24.78 -7.71
N VAL A 148 -3.06 -24.77 -7.49
CA VAL A 148 -3.70 -23.97 -6.44
C VAL A 148 -3.11 -24.31 -5.08
N THR A 149 -2.99 -25.60 -4.76
CA THR A 149 -2.42 -26.06 -3.49
C THR A 149 -0.98 -25.59 -3.30
N ILE A 150 -0.15 -25.72 -4.32
CA ILE A 150 1.25 -25.24 -4.29
C ILE A 150 1.28 -23.72 -4.08
N CYS A 151 0.46 -22.98 -4.83
CA CYS A 151 0.37 -21.52 -4.70
C CYS A 151 -0.13 -21.07 -3.32
N VAL A 152 -1.04 -21.81 -2.67
CA VAL A 152 -1.48 -21.53 -1.29
C VAL A 152 -0.29 -21.57 -0.34
N TRP A 153 0.56 -22.60 -0.41
CA TRP A 153 1.73 -22.72 0.46
C TRP A 153 2.79 -21.64 0.16
N ILE A 154 3.04 -21.37 -1.11
CA ILE A 154 3.99 -20.30 -1.51
C ILE A 154 3.49 -18.95 -1.01
N THR A 155 2.22 -18.61 -1.23
CA THR A 155 1.64 -17.35 -0.77
C THR A 155 1.66 -17.24 0.74
N GLY A 156 1.35 -18.33 1.46
CA GLY A 156 1.43 -18.38 2.92
C GLY A 156 2.85 -18.12 3.43
N ALA A 157 3.84 -18.80 2.86
CA ALA A 157 5.25 -18.62 3.24
C ALA A 157 5.73 -17.18 2.95
N LEU A 158 5.41 -16.62 1.78
CA LEU A 158 5.73 -15.24 1.44
C LEU A 158 5.04 -14.22 2.35
N THR A 159 3.80 -14.48 2.74
CA THR A 159 3.04 -13.62 3.65
C THR A 159 3.68 -13.58 5.03
N ILE A 160 4.04 -14.74 5.60
CA ILE A 160 4.72 -14.83 6.90
C ILE A 160 6.10 -14.16 6.83
N LEU A 161 6.87 -14.46 5.79
CA LEU A 161 8.18 -13.84 5.59
C LEU A 161 8.07 -12.31 5.47
N SER A 162 7.12 -11.82 4.69
CA SER A 162 6.87 -10.40 4.53
C SER A 162 6.48 -9.74 5.85
N ALA A 163 5.57 -10.35 6.64
CA ALA A 163 5.16 -9.83 7.94
C ALA A 163 6.34 -9.75 8.92
N THR A 164 7.15 -10.82 8.97
CA THR A 164 8.33 -10.89 9.86
C THR A 164 9.36 -9.81 9.51
N VAL A 165 9.68 -9.64 8.21
CA VAL A 165 10.64 -8.62 7.77
C VAL A 165 10.14 -7.21 8.09
N TYR A 166 8.85 -6.92 7.84
CA TYR A 166 8.28 -5.62 8.18
C TYR A 166 8.29 -5.35 9.67
N PHE A 167 7.91 -6.34 10.48
CA PHE A 167 7.91 -6.23 11.93
C PHE A 167 9.32 -5.99 12.48
N TRP A 168 10.33 -6.70 11.95
CA TRP A 168 11.74 -6.52 12.33
C TRP A 168 12.27 -5.14 11.97
N VAL A 169 12.00 -4.67 10.74
CA VAL A 169 12.41 -3.33 10.29
C VAL A 169 11.76 -2.24 11.15
N TRP A 170 10.47 -2.41 11.46
CA TRP A 170 9.74 -1.48 12.30
C TRP A 170 10.30 -1.43 13.73
N LEU A 171 10.56 -2.59 14.35
CA LEU A 171 11.18 -2.68 15.67
C LEU A 171 12.55 -1.99 15.71
N LYS A 172 13.39 -2.28 14.73
CA LYS A 172 14.72 -1.67 14.61
C LYS A 172 14.63 -0.15 14.48
N HIS A 173 13.70 0.34 13.67
CA HIS A 173 13.48 1.79 13.51
C HIS A 173 13.05 2.44 14.82
N MET A 174 12.11 1.84 15.55
CA MET A 174 11.65 2.36 16.85
C MET A 174 12.75 2.32 17.92
N ALA A 175 13.58 1.29 17.92
CA ALA A 175 14.68 1.14 18.88
C ALA A 175 15.85 2.10 18.61
N SER A 176 16.10 2.46 17.34
CA SER A 176 17.25 3.30 16.95
C SER A 176 16.91 4.78 16.82
N TYR A 177 15.71 5.20 17.19
CA TYR A 177 15.30 6.59 17.08
C TYR A 177 15.85 7.42 18.24
N GLU A 178 16.93 8.16 18.02
CA GLU A 178 17.33 9.27 18.89
C GLU A 178 16.47 10.50 18.55
N PRO A 179 15.81 11.13 19.55
CA PRO A 179 15.10 12.39 19.33
C PRO A 179 16.07 13.43 18.79
N GLN A 180 15.82 13.99 17.62
CA GLN A 180 16.57 15.17 17.21
C GLN A 180 16.41 16.24 18.30
N PRO A 181 17.51 16.80 18.83
CA PRO A 181 17.42 17.92 19.76
C PRO A 181 16.62 19.02 19.06
N ALA A 182 15.64 19.57 19.79
CA ALA A 182 14.84 20.69 19.30
C ALA A 182 15.80 21.73 18.71
N PRO A 183 15.51 22.29 17.50
CA PRO A 183 16.36 23.33 16.95
C PRO A 183 16.47 24.40 18.05
N LEU A 184 17.68 24.53 18.61
CA LEU A 184 18.00 25.61 19.53
C LEU A 184 17.55 26.86 18.82
N LEU A 185 16.49 27.49 19.34
CA LEU A 185 16.04 28.79 18.85
C LEU A 185 17.30 29.60 18.71
N ALA A 186 17.70 29.88 17.47
CA ALA A 186 18.85 30.69 17.18
C ALA A 186 18.67 31.95 18.05
N HIS A 187 19.52 32.07 19.04
CA HIS A 187 19.58 33.21 19.92
C HIS A 187 19.67 34.38 18.95
N LYS A 188 18.55 35.09 18.78
CA LYS A 188 18.55 36.37 18.07
C LYS A 188 19.66 37.17 18.71
N SER A 189 20.82 37.24 18.07
CA SER A 189 21.88 38.14 18.41
C SER A 189 21.22 39.50 18.63
N CYS A 190 21.36 40.00 19.87
CA CYS A 190 20.97 41.37 20.18
C CYS A 190 21.52 42.31 19.11
N PRO A 191 20.72 43.23 18.57
CA PRO A 191 21.27 44.23 17.65
C PRO A 191 22.38 44.99 18.39
N GLU A 192 23.55 45.07 17.77
CA GLU A 192 24.66 45.87 18.29
C GLU A 192 24.17 47.29 18.61
N PRO A 193 24.61 47.90 19.73
CA PRO A 193 24.26 49.28 20.04
C PRO A 193 24.81 50.18 18.94
N ILE A 194 23.92 50.99 18.34
CA ILE A 194 24.25 51.98 17.35
C ILE A 194 25.25 52.94 17.97
N ASN A 195 26.50 52.89 17.53
CA ASN A 195 27.54 53.84 17.93
C ASN A 195 27.24 55.20 17.26
N THR A 196 26.53 56.06 17.99
CA THR A 196 26.34 57.48 17.66
C THR A 196 27.62 58.23 17.96
N GLY A 197 28.62 58.04 17.09
CA GLY A 197 29.80 58.89 17.06
C GLY A 197 29.44 60.28 16.61
N ALA A 198 29.24 61.17 17.56
CA ALA A 198 29.13 62.61 17.34
C ALA A 198 30.45 63.14 16.76
N ASN A 199 30.45 63.45 15.50
CA ASN A 199 31.57 64.11 14.83
C ASN A 199 31.34 65.60 14.93
N SER A 200 31.80 66.23 16.00
CA SER A 200 31.93 67.68 16.15
C SER A 200 33.23 68.15 15.47
N GLN A 201 33.14 68.45 14.20
CA GLN A 201 34.18 69.25 13.53
C GLN A 201 33.92 70.76 13.78
N VAL A 202 34.59 71.25 14.74
CA VAL A 202 34.75 72.71 14.92
C VAL A 202 35.69 73.22 13.83
N ARG A 203 35.19 74.14 12.98
CA ARG A 203 35.95 74.92 12.03
C ARG A 203 36.39 76.18 12.76
N THR A 204 37.72 76.47 12.85
CA THR A 204 38.26 77.79 13.15
C THR A 204 39.25 78.14 12.08
N SER A 205 38.91 79.27 11.43
CA SER A 205 39.75 80.24 10.63
C SER A 205 40.82 79.68 9.73
#